data_88c408b35332924fbeb756608f306d3d
#
_entry.id   88c408b35332924fbeb756608f306d3d
#
_cell.length_a   1.000
_cell.length_b   1.000
_cell.length_c   1.000
_cell.angle_alpha   90.00
_cell.angle_beta   90.00
_cell.angle_gamma   90.00
#
_symmetry.space_group_name_H-M   'P 1'
#
loop_
_entity.id
_entity.type
_entity.pdbx_description
1 polymer ?
#
loop_
_entity_poly.entity_id
_entity_poly.type
_entity_poly.pdbx_seq_one_letter_code
_entity_poly.pdbx_strand_id
1 'polypeptide(L)'
;MRHCVICDSTKRELLWRSDFLVPDGWPRPKYLDWFRCACGMIYADNDTVTQHDYDRYYQERYGYGVEDPEQQQRIRDRAHYVAVKFQKDAKVVDFGGGEQGLTRILAQYGFMNTTCVEAGQDIPDNVDVIIAEMVFEHIYSMNAVMREMTSCLKDGGTLIVDIPDAGAIGLEGSASMPMLDYHQVHLNHFRTLDMLRLMERWGFELAETSAYHERGLACRMFVFVKGADIGRLSKEHVIRNIEEKQEKLRALADTPVIVWGLGDIAMHLLARYPINVKYFVCNDPAFKDQTIGRIPILEAPISEHPIVVMAQAQKEKLIEHIKSVCDNEIIVI
;
A
#
# COMPACT_ATOMS: atom_id res chain seq x y z
N MET A 1 16.49 -16.57 13.70
CA MET A 1 16.09 -15.15 13.95
C MET A 1 16.05 -14.42 12.62
N ARG A 2 14.90 -13.88 12.26
CA ARG A 2 14.67 -13.12 11.02
C ARG A 2 15.21 -11.70 11.16
N HIS A 3 15.87 -11.20 10.13
CA HIS A 3 16.30 -9.81 10.05
C HIS A 3 15.15 -8.93 9.52
N CYS A 4 15.18 -7.66 9.86
CA CYS A 4 14.25 -6.68 9.31
C CYS A 4 14.42 -6.57 7.79
N VAL A 5 13.33 -6.72 7.05
CA VAL A 5 13.33 -6.69 5.57
C VAL A 5 13.75 -5.32 4.99
N ILE A 6 13.59 -4.24 5.78
CA ILE A 6 13.92 -2.87 5.35
C ILE A 6 15.39 -2.54 5.60
N CYS A 7 15.88 -2.70 6.83
CA CYS A 7 17.21 -2.20 7.23
C CYS A 7 18.20 -3.30 7.61
N ASP A 8 17.83 -4.56 7.47
CA ASP A 8 18.62 -5.74 7.80
C ASP A 8 19.08 -5.85 9.26
N SER A 9 18.52 -5.04 10.14
CA SER A 9 18.83 -5.03 11.56
C SER A 9 18.21 -6.20 12.29
N THR A 10 18.91 -6.71 13.30
CA THR A 10 18.36 -7.65 14.30
C THR A 10 17.82 -6.94 15.54
N LYS A 11 18.03 -5.60 15.65
CA LYS A 11 17.51 -4.81 16.78
C LYS A 11 16.01 -4.65 16.65
N ARG A 12 15.28 -5.31 17.53
CA ARG A 12 13.81 -5.35 17.51
C ARG A 12 13.25 -5.40 18.92
N GLU A 13 12.02 -4.91 19.05
CA GLU A 13 11.19 -4.98 20.24
C GLU A 13 10.06 -5.97 19.99
N LEU A 14 9.83 -6.90 20.92
CA LEU A 14 8.63 -7.75 20.89
C LEU A 14 7.41 -6.91 21.25
N LEU A 15 6.43 -6.86 20.36
CA LEU A 15 5.16 -6.18 20.60
C LEU A 15 4.15 -7.08 21.27
N TRP A 16 3.90 -8.26 20.69
CA TRP A 16 3.01 -9.29 21.25
C TRP A 16 3.23 -10.63 20.56
N ARG A 17 2.62 -11.67 21.12
CA ARG A 17 2.50 -13.01 20.50
C ARG A 17 1.05 -13.30 20.16
N SER A 18 0.81 -13.82 18.96
CA SER A 18 -0.46 -14.39 18.55
C SER A 18 -0.35 -15.92 18.53
N ASP A 19 -1.25 -16.61 19.23
CA ASP A 19 -1.37 -18.06 19.20
C ASP A 19 -2.48 -18.46 18.24
N PHE A 20 -2.27 -19.56 17.51
CA PHE A 20 -3.21 -20.05 16.50
C PHE A 20 -3.55 -21.51 16.73
N LEU A 21 -4.82 -21.85 16.52
CA LEU A 21 -5.26 -23.24 16.45
C LEU A 21 -4.92 -23.78 15.07
N VAL A 22 -3.93 -24.65 15.00
CA VAL A 22 -3.45 -25.25 13.76
C VAL A 22 -3.65 -26.75 13.80
N PRO A 23 -4.35 -27.36 12.82
CA PRO A 23 -4.48 -28.80 12.72
C PRO A 23 -3.13 -29.49 12.64
N ASP A 24 -3.02 -30.68 13.22
CA ASP A 24 -1.78 -31.44 13.18
C ASP A 24 -1.36 -31.77 11.75
N GLY A 25 -0.07 -31.60 11.47
CA GLY A 25 0.51 -31.85 10.15
C GLY A 25 0.36 -30.69 9.15
N TRP A 26 -0.30 -29.59 9.54
CA TRP A 26 -0.34 -28.41 8.67
C TRP A 26 0.97 -27.62 8.76
N PRO A 27 1.52 -27.16 7.62
CA PRO A 27 2.77 -26.39 7.56
C PRO A 27 2.55 -24.91 7.92
N ARG A 28 1.94 -24.67 9.08
CA ARG A 28 1.68 -23.33 9.61
C ARG A 28 2.21 -23.18 11.03
N PRO A 29 2.64 -21.99 11.42
CA PRO A 29 3.06 -21.72 12.78
C PRO A 29 1.88 -21.84 13.77
N LYS A 30 2.10 -22.44 14.94
CA LYS A 30 1.15 -22.41 16.05
C LYS A 30 1.14 -21.09 16.80
N TYR A 31 2.16 -20.26 16.62
CA TYR A 31 2.25 -18.88 17.10
C TYR A 31 3.11 -18.03 16.18
N LEU A 32 2.93 -16.72 16.24
CA LEU A 32 3.80 -15.70 15.66
C LEU A 32 4.15 -14.64 16.69
N ASP A 33 5.41 -14.31 16.78
CA ASP A 33 5.89 -13.16 17.54
C ASP A 33 5.97 -11.95 16.60
N TRP A 34 5.30 -10.88 16.99
CA TRP A 34 5.26 -9.63 16.25
C TRP A 34 6.28 -8.67 16.82
N PHE A 35 7.15 -8.19 15.97
CA PHE A 35 8.25 -7.33 16.34
C PHE A 35 8.16 -5.96 15.65
N ARG A 36 8.59 -4.95 16.37
CA ARG A 36 8.92 -3.64 15.80
C ARG A 36 10.41 -3.52 15.67
N CYS A 37 10.92 -3.30 14.46
CA CYS A 37 12.31 -2.94 14.23
C CYS A 37 12.59 -1.50 14.69
N ALA A 38 13.83 -1.19 15.00
CA ALA A 38 14.28 0.18 15.30
C ALA A 38 13.99 1.18 14.14
N CYS A 39 13.87 0.72 12.88
CA CYS A 39 13.44 1.54 11.75
C CYS A 39 11.92 1.78 11.69
N GLY A 40 11.14 1.14 12.57
CA GLY A 40 9.69 1.26 12.65
C GLY A 40 8.90 0.19 11.88
N MET A 41 9.55 -0.65 11.07
CA MET A 41 8.89 -1.76 10.37
C MET A 41 8.32 -2.77 11.37
N ILE A 42 7.08 -3.20 11.15
CA ILE A 42 6.44 -4.29 11.91
C ILE A 42 6.47 -5.56 11.07
N TYR A 43 6.94 -6.64 11.66
CA TYR A 43 7.01 -7.94 10.99
C TYR A 43 6.88 -9.09 12.00
N ALA A 44 6.43 -10.23 11.49
CA ALA A 44 6.35 -11.45 12.26
C ALA A 44 7.64 -12.29 12.14
N ASP A 45 7.97 -12.99 13.19
CA ASP A 45 9.01 -14.02 13.20
C ASP A 45 8.53 -15.20 14.05
N ASN A 46 9.06 -16.36 13.71
CA ASN A 46 8.86 -17.58 14.46
C ASN A 46 10.11 -18.46 14.28
N ASP A 47 10.61 -19.03 15.33
CA ASP A 47 11.82 -19.86 15.31
C ASP A 47 11.57 -21.30 14.82
N THR A 48 10.31 -21.67 14.55
CA THR A 48 9.90 -23.02 14.13
C THR A 48 9.50 -23.15 12.66
N VAL A 49 9.34 -22.03 11.93
CA VAL A 49 8.85 -21.99 10.54
C VAL A 49 9.84 -21.26 9.64
N THR A 50 10.05 -21.80 8.44
CA THR A 50 10.96 -21.28 7.43
C THR A 50 10.21 -20.79 6.20
N GLN A 51 10.89 -20.13 5.24
CA GLN A 51 10.32 -19.81 3.92
C GLN A 51 9.76 -21.05 3.25
N HIS A 52 10.48 -22.17 3.28
CA HIS A 52 10.03 -23.43 2.68
C HIS A 52 8.69 -23.94 3.25
N ASP A 53 8.42 -23.73 4.55
CA ASP A 53 7.14 -24.13 5.13
C ASP A 53 5.98 -23.27 4.61
N TYR A 54 6.21 -21.96 4.40
CA TYR A 54 5.24 -21.08 3.78
C TYR A 54 5.02 -21.43 2.31
N ASP A 55 6.09 -21.67 1.53
CA ASP A 55 5.99 -22.07 0.13
C ASP A 55 5.19 -23.36 -0.01
N ARG A 56 5.49 -24.36 0.82
CA ARG A 56 4.76 -25.64 0.88
C ARG A 56 3.28 -25.43 1.25
N TYR A 57 2.98 -24.53 2.19
CA TYR A 57 1.62 -24.21 2.56
C TYR A 57 0.83 -23.65 1.34
N TYR A 58 1.42 -22.69 0.61
CA TYR A 58 0.78 -22.13 -0.57
C TYR A 58 0.60 -23.15 -1.68
N GLN A 59 1.57 -24.01 -1.91
CA GLN A 59 1.51 -25.06 -2.94
C GLN A 59 0.50 -26.17 -2.63
N GLU A 60 0.42 -26.61 -1.36
CA GLU A 60 -0.35 -27.80 -0.99
C GLU A 60 -1.75 -27.50 -0.43
N ARG A 61 -1.95 -26.35 0.16
CA ARG A 61 -3.11 -26.09 1.04
C ARG A 61 -3.86 -24.81 0.76
N TYR A 62 -3.28 -23.87 0.07
CA TYR A 62 -3.98 -22.65 -0.29
C TYR A 62 -4.80 -22.89 -1.55
N GLY A 63 -6.11 -23.11 -1.37
CA GLY A 63 -7.03 -23.19 -2.50
C GLY A 63 -7.33 -21.79 -3.02
N TYR A 64 -6.79 -21.45 -4.16
CA TYR A 64 -7.09 -20.19 -4.87
C TYR A 64 -8.50 -20.14 -5.46
N GLY A 65 -9.31 -21.18 -5.25
CA GLY A 65 -10.55 -21.48 -5.96
C GLY A 65 -11.80 -20.72 -5.53
N VAL A 66 -11.68 -19.60 -4.80
CA VAL A 66 -12.85 -18.76 -4.56
C VAL A 66 -12.87 -17.64 -5.60
N GLU A 67 -13.82 -17.66 -6.52
CA GLU A 67 -14.12 -16.55 -7.41
C GLU A 67 -14.61 -15.34 -6.58
N ASP A 68 -13.68 -14.58 -6.04
CA ASP A 68 -13.98 -13.34 -5.33
C ASP A 68 -14.10 -12.20 -6.33
N PRO A 69 -15.26 -11.53 -6.41
CA PRO A 69 -15.47 -10.47 -7.39
C PRO A 69 -14.53 -9.28 -7.26
N GLU A 70 -14.12 -8.90 -6.03
CA GLU A 70 -13.21 -7.78 -5.79
C GLU A 70 -11.79 -8.14 -6.24
N GLN A 71 -11.32 -9.36 -5.92
CA GLN A 71 -10.05 -9.88 -6.42
C GLN A 71 -10.02 -9.96 -7.96
N GLN A 72 -11.10 -10.45 -8.57
CA GLN A 72 -11.23 -10.51 -10.02
C GLN A 72 -11.22 -9.11 -10.64
N GLN A 73 -11.82 -8.12 -9.98
CA GLN A 73 -11.78 -6.73 -10.44
C GLN A 73 -10.35 -6.17 -10.36
N ARG A 74 -9.64 -6.37 -9.25
CA ARG A 74 -8.24 -5.95 -9.10
C ARG A 74 -7.37 -6.52 -10.23
N ILE A 75 -7.48 -7.83 -10.49
CA ILE A 75 -6.72 -8.49 -11.56
C ILE A 75 -7.02 -7.86 -12.93
N ARG A 76 -8.29 -7.57 -13.23
CA ARG A 76 -8.68 -6.87 -14.48
C ARG A 76 -8.08 -5.47 -14.56
N ASP A 77 -8.15 -4.71 -13.48
CA ASP A 77 -7.62 -3.34 -13.43
C ASP A 77 -6.10 -3.35 -13.63
N ARG A 78 -5.41 -4.33 -13.04
CA ARG A 78 -3.97 -4.50 -13.19
C ARG A 78 -3.59 -4.89 -14.61
N ALA A 79 -4.31 -5.85 -15.21
CA ALA A 79 -4.11 -6.23 -16.61
C ALA A 79 -4.37 -5.05 -17.56
N HIS A 80 -5.41 -4.26 -17.29
CA HIS A 80 -5.70 -3.04 -18.06
C HIS A 80 -4.56 -2.00 -17.93
N TYR A 81 -4.08 -1.75 -16.71
CA TYR A 81 -2.94 -0.88 -16.48
C TYR A 81 -1.73 -1.29 -17.33
N VAL A 82 -1.36 -2.57 -17.29
CA VAL A 82 -0.24 -3.11 -18.08
C VAL A 82 -0.52 -2.95 -19.58
N ALA A 83 -1.75 -3.23 -20.03
CA ALA A 83 -2.12 -3.15 -21.43
C ALA A 83 -2.06 -1.72 -22.01
N VAL A 84 -2.23 -0.71 -21.16
CA VAL A 84 -2.15 0.71 -21.55
C VAL A 84 -0.70 1.22 -21.50
N LYS A 85 0.11 0.75 -20.55
CA LYS A 85 1.45 1.32 -20.28
C LYS A 85 2.56 0.63 -21.07
N PHE A 86 2.41 -0.65 -21.45
CA PHE A 86 3.49 -1.44 -22.02
C PHE A 86 3.17 -1.95 -23.44
N GLN A 87 4.22 -2.22 -24.21
CA GLN A 87 4.10 -2.82 -25.53
C GLN A 87 3.74 -4.31 -25.41
N LYS A 88 3.05 -4.86 -26.43
CA LYS A 88 2.53 -6.23 -26.40
C LYS A 88 3.61 -7.32 -26.41
N ASP A 89 4.81 -6.97 -26.86
CA ASP A 89 6.00 -7.83 -26.88
C ASP A 89 6.80 -7.79 -25.59
N ALA A 90 6.41 -6.94 -24.62
CA ALA A 90 7.04 -6.89 -23.31
C ALA A 90 7.03 -8.25 -22.62
N LYS A 91 8.15 -8.61 -22.02
CA LYS A 91 8.28 -9.81 -21.19
C LYS A 91 7.78 -9.51 -19.78
N VAL A 92 6.65 -10.10 -19.44
CA VAL A 92 5.94 -9.85 -18.17
C VAL A 92 6.02 -11.08 -17.27
N VAL A 93 6.34 -10.87 -16.00
CA VAL A 93 6.29 -11.90 -14.96
C VAL A 93 5.19 -11.56 -13.96
N ASP A 94 4.26 -12.49 -13.79
CA ASP A 94 3.24 -12.53 -12.74
C ASP A 94 3.81 -13.33 -11.57
N PHE A 95 4.40 -12.63 -10.59
CA PHE A 95 5.08 -13.26 -9.45
C PHE A 95 4.09 -13.51 -8.31
N GLY A 96 3.92 -14.79 -7.95
CA GLY A 96 2.92 -15.24 -6.98
C GLY A 96 1.51 -15.24 -7.56
N GLY A 97 1.36 -15.39 -8.88
CA GLY A 97 0.09 -15.27 -9.61
C GLY A 97 -0.89 -16.44 -9.40
N GLY A 98 -0.53 -17.45 -8.61
CA GLY A 98 -1.41 -18.56 -8.26
C GLY A 98 -2.02 -19.26 -9.47
N GLU A 99 -3.33 -19.19 -9.63
CA GLU A 99 -4.07 -19.80 -10.76
C GLU A 99 -3.92 -19.03 -12.09
N GLN A 100 -2.93 -18.15 -12.20
CA GLN A 100 -2.60 -17.43 -13.44
C GLN A 100 -3.73 -16.51 -13.95
N GLY A 101 -4.50 -15.91 -13.02
CA GLY A 101 -5.61 -15.04 -13.38
C GLY A 101 -5.16 -13.84 -14.21
N LEU A 102 -4.13 -13.14 -13.77
CA LEU A 102 -3.53 -11.99 -14.47
C LEU A 102 -2.93 -12.42 -15.81
N THR A 103 -2.13 -13.49 -15.82
CA THR A 103 -1.52 -14.03 -17.04
C THR A 103 -2.56 -14.35 -18.12
N ARG A 104 -3.70 -14.97 -17.74
CA ARG A 104 -4.80 -15.27 -18.68
C ARG A 104 -5.45 -14.01 -19.28
N ILE A 105 -5.63 -12.98 -18.46
CA ILE A 105 -6.22 -11.72 -18.94
C ILE A 105 -5.23 -10.95 -19.82
N LEU A 106 -3.95 -10.93 -19.47
CA LEU A 106 -2.91 -10.31 -20.30
C LEU A 106 -2.79 -10.96 -21.67
N ALA A 107 -2.95 -12.30 -21.76
CA ALA A 107 -3.01 -12.99 -23.03
C ALA A 107 -4.19 -12.53 -23.91
N GLN A 108 -5.36 -12.24 -23.32
CA GLN A 108 -6.51 -11.66 -24.03
C GLN A 108 -6.22 -10.25 -24.56
N TYR A 109 -5.38 -9.47 -23.87
CA TYR A 109 -4.86 -8.17 -24.34
C TYR A 109 -3.74 -8.30 -25.38
N GLY A 110 -3.28 -9.53 -25.71
CA GLY A 110 -2.26 -9.79 -26.72
C GLY A 110 -0.83 -9.84 -26.18
N PHE A 111 -0.62 -9.91 -24.85
CA PHE A 111 0.70 -10.16 -24.26
C PHE A 111 1.01 -11.65 -24.29
N MET A 112 1.86 -12.08 -25.24
CA MET A 112 2.20 -13.49 -25.42
C MET A 112 3.45 -13.92 -24.63
N ASN A 113 4.23 -12.96 -24.12
CA ASN A 113 5.46 -13.19 -23.35
C ASN A 113 5.22 -13.04 -21.85
N THR A 114 4.12 -13.61 -21.35
CA THR A 114 3.78 -13.56 -19.92
C THR A 114 4.05 -14.92 -19.27
N THR A 115 4.72 -14.89 -18.12
CA THR A 115 5.05 -16.09 -17.33
C THR A 115 4.56 -15.91 -15.91
N CYS A 116 3.84 -16.88 -15.34
CA CYS A 116 3.54 -16.93 -13.91
C CYS A 116 4.66 -17.68 -13.19
N VAL A 117 5.15 -17.12 -12.09
CA VAL A 117 6.25 -17.65 -11.27
C VAL A 117 5.85 -17.60 -9.81
N GLU A 118 5.93 -18.72 -9.11
CA GLU A 118 5.69 -18.77 -7.67
C GLU A 118 6.99 -18.53 -6.88
N ALA A 119 6.85 -18.14 -5.61
CA ALA A 119 7.99 -17.98 -4.71
C ALA A 119 8.79 -19.30 -4.63
N GLY A 120 10.11 -19.21 -4.81
CA GLY A 120 11.01 -20.37 -4.88
C GLY A 120 11.19 -20.98 -6.26
N GLN A 121 10.55 -20.44 -7.29
CA GLN A 121 10.80 -20.75 -8.69
C GLN A 121 11.70 -19.67 -9.32
N ASP A 122 12.50 -20.04 -10.31
CA ASP A 122 13.41 -19.11 -10.99
C ASP A 122 12.63 -18.11 -11.85
N ILE A 123 12.93 -16.83 -11.67
CA ILE A 123 12.42 -15.76 -12.52
C ILE A 123 13.23 -15.73 -13.83
N PRO A 124 12.58 -15.70 -15.02
CA PRO A 124 13.32 -15.63 -16.28
C PRO A 124 14.15 -14.34 -16.39
N ASP A 125 15.30 -14.39 -17.04
CA ASP A 125 16.16 -13.22 -17.27
C ASP A 125 15.57 -12.20 -18.24
N ASN A 126 16.05 -10.96 -18.15
CA ASN A 126 15.72 -9.85 -19.06
C ASN A 126 14.19 -9.57 -19.12
N VAL A 127 13.58 -9.45 -17.95
CA VAL A 127 12.16 -9.13 -17.79
C VAL A 127 11.94 -7.62 -17.95
N ASP A 128 10.88 -7.22 -18.62
CA ASP A 128 10.49 -5.81 -18.75
C ASP A 128 9.61 -5.37 -17.58
N VAL A 129 8.73 -6.26 -17.11
CA VAL A 129 7.76 -5.97 -16.04
C VAL A 129 7.63 -7.17 -15.12
N ILE A 130 7.80 -6.96 -13.83
CA ILE A 130 7.41 -7.91 -12.76
C ILE A 130 6.22 -7.33 -12.03
N ILE A 131 5.19 -8.15 -11.80
CA ILE A 131 3.98 -7.79 -11.07
C ILE A 131 3.87 -8.75 -9.88
N ALA A 132 3.71 -8.21 -8.68
CA ALA A 132 3.53 -8.95 -7.44
C ALA A 132 2.30 -8.41 -6.69
N GLU A 133 1.14 -9.06 -6.91
CA GLU A 133 -0.13 -8.65 -6.31
C GLU A 133 -0.41 -9.44 -5.03
N MET A 134 -0.45 -8.76 -3.88
CA MET A 134 -0.70 -9.38 -2.57
C MET A 134 0.25 -10.56 -2.30
N VAL A 135 1.55 -10.31 -2.44
CA VAL A 135 2.61 -11.31 -2.28
C VAL A 135 3.64 -10.88 -1.23
N PHE A 136 4.06 -9.63 -1.24
CA PHE A 136 5.18 -9.16 -0.40
C PHE A 136 4.91 -9.28 1.09
N GLU A 137 3.67 -9.15 1.51
CA GLU A 137 3.24 -9.37 2.89
C GLU A 137 3.47 -10.81 3.37
N HIS A 138 3.55 -11.77 2.46
CA HIS A 138 3.73 -13.19 2.74
C HIS A 138 5.19 -13.67 2.69
N ILE A 139 6.10 -12.89 2.10
CA ILE A 139 7.48 -13.31 1.88
C ILE A 139 8.29 -13.31 3.19
N TYR A 140 8.75 -14.49 3.61
CA TYR A 140 9.63 -14.62 4.78
C TYR A 140 11.04 -14.11 4.49
N SER A 141 11.62 -14.50 3.36
CA SER A 141 13.00 -14.17 2.94
C SER A 141 13.04 -13.06 1.88
N MET A 142 12.52 -11.88 2.22
CA MET A 142 12.40 -10.74 1.29
C MET A 142 13.71 -10.38 0.56
N ASN A 143 14.86 -10.41 1.26
CA ASN A 143 16.14 -10.10 0.64
C ASN A 143 16.55 -11.07 -0.47
N ALA A 144 16.14 -12.35 -0.40
CA ALA A 144 16.40 -13.31 -1.46
C ALA A 144 15.55 -13.01 -2.69
N VAL A 145 14.25 -12.80 -2.50
CA VAL A 145 13.31 -12.44 -3.57
C VAL A 145 13.71 -11.13 -4.25
N MET A 146 14.03 -10.09 -3.49
CA MET A 146 14.45 -8.80 -4.06
C MET A 146 15.75 -8.90 -4.85
N ARG A 147 16.70 -9.74 -4.40
CA ARG A 147 17.95 -9.97 -5.16
C ARG A 147 17.65 -10.61 -6.50
N GLU A 148 16.80 -11.61 -6.53
CA GLU A 148 16.40 -12.30 -7.73
C GLU A 148 15.64 -11.36 -8.70
N MET A 149 14.59 -10.69 -8.23
CA MET A 149 13.82 -9.72 -9.02
C MET A 149 14.73 -8.64 -9.61
N THR A 150 15.66 -8.10 -8.80
CA THR A 150 16.59 -7.08 -9.27
C THR A 150 17.55 -7.61 -10.31
N SER A 151 18.01 -8.86 -10.20
CA SER A 151 18.94 -9.45 -11.20
C SER A 151 18.26 -9.76 -12.53
N CYS A 152 17.00 -10.19 -12.49
CA CYS A 152 16.26 -10.64 -13.69
C CYS A 152 15.57 -9.47 -14.43
N LEU A 153 15.24 -8.38 -13.72
CA LEU A 153 14.61 -7.21 -14.32
C LEU A 153 15.64 -6.36 -15.05
N LYS A 154 15.34 -5.96 -16.29
CA LYS A 154 16.16 -5.02 -17.08
C LYS A 154 16.38 -3.70 -16.33
N ASP A 155 17.47 -3.00 -16.65
CA ASP A 155 17.61 -1.60 -16.29
C ASP A 155 16.52 -0.79 -17.00
N GLY A 156 15.84 0.09 -16.26
CA GLY A 156 14.62 0.74 -16.72
C GLY A 156 13.37 -0.15 -16.69
N GLY A 157 13.50 -1.41 -16.29
CA GLY A 157 12.36 -2.33 -16.12
C GLY A 157 11.49 -1.94 -14.93
N THR A 158 10.25 -2.37 -14.95
CA THR A 158 9.22 -1.96 -13.99
C THR A 158 8.84 -3.07 -13.03
N LEU A 159 8.78 -2.75 -11.74
CA LEU A 159 8.22 -3.61 -10.69
C LEU A 159 6.91 -2.98 -10.17
N ILE A 160 5.81 -3.71 -10.33
CA ILE A 160 4.49 -3.33 -9.80
C ILE A 160 4.21 -4.17 -8.56
N VAL A 161 3.91 -3.53 -7.45
CA VAL A 161 3.64 -4.22 -6.17
C VAL A 161 2.31 -3.73 -5.60
N ASP A 162 1.43 -4.66 -5.29
CA ASP A 162 0.21 -4.41 -4.53
C ASP A 162 0.31 -5.07 -3.16
N ILE A 163 -0.03 -4.33 -2.12
CA ILE A 163 0.01 -4.79 -0.73
C ILE A 163 -1.13 -4.20 0.10
N PRO A 164 -1.53 -4.85 1.20
CA PRO A 164 -2.28 -4.17 2.27
C PRO A 164 -1.46 -3.01 2.83
N ASP A 165 -2.09 -1.82 2.98
CA ASP A 165 -1.42 -0.64 3.53
C ASP A 165 -1.47 -0.65 5.05
N ALA A 166 -0.41 -1.13 5.69
CA ALA A 166 -0.32 -1.16 7.15
C ALA A 166 -0.38 0.24 7.80
N GLY A 167 -0.21 1.31 7.02
CA GLY A 167 -0.41 2.68 7.49
C GLY A 167 -1.87 3.01 7.81
N ALA A 168 -2.81 2.24 7.27
CA ALA A 168 -4.23 2.40 7.50
C ALA A 168 -4.79 1.55 8.67
N ILE A 169 -3.98 0.62 9.22
CA ILE A 169 -4.42 -0.26 10.32
C ILE A 169 -4.74 0.57 11.57
N GLY A 170 -5.95 0.38 12.09
CA GLY A 170 -6.38 1.00 13.35
C GLY A 170 -6.69 2.50 13.27
N LEU A 171 -6.73 3.08 12.07
CA LEU A 171 -7.29 4.42 11.89
C LEU A 171 -8.81 4.35 12.03
N GLU A 172 -9.41 5.27 12.81
CA GLU A 172 -10.88 5.40 12.88
C GLU A 172 -11.43 5.63 11.45
N GLY A 173 -12.41 4.84 11.07
CA GLY A 173 -13.01 4.89 9.73
C GLY A 173 -12.26 4.08 8.67
N SER A 174 -11.10 3.47 8.98
CA SER A 174 -10.54 2.46 8.09
C SER A 174 -11.39 1.19 8.25
N ALA A 175 -11.82 0.62 7.11
CA ALA A 175 -12.45 -0.68 7.09
C ALA A 175 -11.47 -1.82 7.48
N SER A 176 -10.20 -1.50 7.69
CA SER A 176 -9.18 -2.45 8.11
C SER A 176 -9.51 -3.01 9.48
N MET A 177 -9.92 -4.26 9.49
CA MET A 177 -10.07 -5.02 10.74
C MET A 177 -8.67 -5.49 11.17
N PRO A 178 -8.13 -5.01 12.31
CA PRO A 178 -6.76 -5.39 12.75
C PRO A 178 -6.54 -6.90 12.77
N MET A 179 -7.59 -7.68 13.04
CA MET A 179 -7.53 -9.15 13.04
C MET A 179 -7.32 -9.75 11.64
N LEU A 180 -7.68 -9.06 10.55
CA LEU A 180 -7.43 -9.52 9.18
C LEU A 180 -6.00 -9.21 8.73
N ASP A 181 -5.40 -8.16 9.28
CA ASP A 181 -4.03 -7.78 8.95
C ASP A 181 -3.00 -8.66 9.67
N TYR A 182 -3.23 -8.96 10.97
CA TYR A 182 -2.29 -9.72 11.81
C TYR A 182 -2.63 -11.21 11.86
N HIS A 183 -2.67 -11.87 10.72
CA HIS A 183 -2.92 -13.31 10.65
C HIS A 183 -1.67 -14.13 10.28
N GLN A 184 -1.77 -15.46 10.33
CA GLN A 184 -0.65 -16.41 10.22
C GLN A 184 0.25 -16.22 8.99
N VAL A 185 -0.23 -15.63 7.92
CA VAL A 185 0.48 -15.56 6.65
C VAL A 185 0.88 -14.14 6.22
N HIS A 186 0.37 -13.07 6.85
CA HIS A 186 0.86 -11.72 6.63
C HIS A 186 2.07 -11.44 7.52
N LEU A 187 3.25 -11.78 7.05
CA LEU A 187 4.49 -11.70 7.83
C LEU A 187 5.11 -10.30 7.85
N ASN A 188 4.76 -9.46 6.89
CA ASN A 188 5.31 -8.12 6.70
C ASN A 188 4.18 -7.10 6.64
N HIS A 189 4.24 -6.08 7.49
CA HIS A 189 3.27 -4.99 7.52
C HIS A 189 3.91 -3.73 6.96
N PHE A 190 3.81 -3.55 5.64
CA PHE A 190 4.40 -2.41 4.95
C PHE A 190 3.49 -1.19 5.01
N ARG A 191 4.02 -0.10 5.55
CA ARG A 191 3.50 1.24 5.28
C ARG A 191 4.13 1.79 4.01
N THR A 192 3.55 2.81 3.41
CA THR A 192 4.12 3.48 2.24
C THR A 192 5.63 3.78 2.40
N LEU A 193 6.03 4.35 3.54
CA LEU A 193 7.44 4.68 3.80
C LEU A 193 8.34 3.43 3.87
N ASP A 194 7.84 2.33 4.40
CA ASP A 194 8.60 1.08 4.49
C ASP A 194 8.85 0.51 3.09
N MET A 195 7.83 0.56 2.22
CA MET A 195 7.96 0.13 0.83
C MET A 195 8.96 0.99 0.05
N LEU A 196 8.90 2.32 0.19
CA LEU A 196 9.86 3.24 -0.43
C LEU A 196 11.30 2.94 0.00
N ARG A 197 11.55 2.72 1.29
CA ARG A 197 12.88 2.38 1.82
C ARG A 197 13.38 1.02 1.34
N LEU A 198 12.49 0.02 1.27
CA LEU A 198 12.85 -1.28 0.71
C LEU A 198 13.32 -1.13 -0.73
N MET A 199 12.54 -0.46 -1.55
CA MET A 199 12.80 -0.30 -2.97
C MET A 199 14.04 0.56 -3.25
N GLU A 200 14.24 1.67 -2.52
CA GLU A 200 15.46 2.51 -2.61
C GLU A 200 16.72 1.66 -2.34
N ARG A 201 16.69 0.80 -1.34
CA ARG A 201 17.82 -0.10 -1.01
C ARG A 201 18.18 -1.04 -2.15
N TRP A 202 17.22 -1.41 -3.00
CA TRP A 202 17.40 -2.30 -4.14
C TRP A 202 17.55 -1.58 -5.49
N GLY A 203 17.71 -0.26 -5.46
CA GLY A 203 17.96 0.55 -6.66
C GLY A 203 16.72 0.82 -7.50
N PHE A 204 15.55 0.82 -6.87
CA PHE A 204 14.28 1.18 -7.50
C PHE A 204 13.83 2.58 -7.10
N GLU A 205 13.21 3.28 -8.04
CA GLU A 205 12.57 4.57 -7.83
C GLU A 205 11.06 4.47 -8.02
N LEU A 206 10.28 5.18 -7.19
CA LEU A 206 8.83 5.24 -7.30
C LEU A 206 8.41 6.09 -8.51
N ALA A 207 7.68 5.47 -9.44
CA ALA A 207 7.07 6.17 -10.58
C ALA A 207 5.61 6.56 -10.29
N GLU A 208 4.80 5.64 -9.79
CA GLU A 208 3.37 5.86 -9.52
C GLU A 208 2.93 5.14 -8.23
N THR A 209 1.89 5.64 -7.57
CA THR A 209 1.21 4.93 -6.48
C THR A 209 -0.26 5.30 -6.44
N SER A 210 -1.11 4.34 -6.09
CA SER A 210 -2.54 4.55 -5.89
C SER A 210 -3.07 3.73 -4.72
N ALA A 211 -3.99 4.30 -3.96
CA ALA A 211 -4.70 3.61 -2.88
C ALA A 211 -6.04 3.08 -3.38
N TYR A 212 -6.46 1.94 -2.86
CA TYR A 212 -7.76 1.33 -3.12
C TYR A 212 -8.19 0.47 -1.93
N HIS A 213 -9.41 -0.07 -1.97
CA HIS A 213 -9.90 -0.99 -0.95
C HIS A 213 -10.28 -2.31 -1.59
N GLU A 214 -10.01 -3.40 -0.89
CA GLU A 214 -10.41 -4.74 -1.27
C GLU A 214 -10.76 -5.55 -0.02
N ARG A 215 -11.92 -6.18 0.00
CA ARG A 215 -12.43 -6.99 1.14
C ARG A 215 -12.39 -6.26 2.49
N GLY A 216 -12.59 -4.96 2.47
CA GLY A 216 -12.49 -4.14 3.67
C GLY A 216 -11.06 -3.82 4.11
N LEU A 217 -10.03 -4.21 3.37
CA LEU A 217 -8.65 -3.82 3.61
C LEU A 217 -8.31 -2.58 2.79
N ALA A 218 -7.63 -1.64 3.40
CA ALA A 218 -6.95 -0.58 2.67
C ALA A 218 -5.72 -1.17 1.99
N CYS A 219 -5.63 -1.00 0.68
CA CYS A 219 -4.56 -1.54 -0.15
C CYS A 219 -3.87 -0.43 -0.94
N ARG A 220 -2.66 -0.71 -1.39
CA ARG A 220 -1.89 0.25 -2.16
C ARG A 220 -1.09 -0.44 -3.26
N MET A 221 -1.24 0.10 -4.47
CA MET A 221 -0.37 -0.21 -5.59
C MET A 221 0.82 0.73 -5.61
N PHE A 222 1.98 0.19 -5.90
CA PHE A 222 3.20 0.92 -6.21
C PHE A 222 3.74 0.48 -7.57
N VAL A 223 4.23 1.43 -8.33
CA VAL A 223 4.97 1.19 -9.58
C VAL A 223 6.37 1.74 -9.40
N PHE A 224 7.34 0.87 -9.44
CA PHE A 224 8.75 1.20 -9.31
C PHE A 224 9.49 0.94 -10.62
N VAL A 225 10.53 1.73 -10.90
CA VAL A 225 11.42 1.54 -12.04
C VAL A 225 12.85 1.30 -11.56
N LYS A 226 13.50 0.27 -12.08
CA LYS A 226 14.87 -0.10 -11.71
C LYS A 226 15.89 0.79 -12.39
N GLY A 227 16.83 1.34 -11.60
CA GLY A 227 18.02 2.04 -12.12
C GLY A 227 17.74 3.27 -12.97
N ALA A 228 16.50 3.76 -12.97
CA ALA A 228 16.16 4.94 -13.73
C ALA A 228 16.71 6.17 -13.01
N ASP A 229 17.58 6.90 -13.69
CA ASP A 229 17.69 8.34 -13.46
C ASP A 229 16.42 8.97 -14.06
N ILE A 230 15.25 8.60 -13.49
CA ILE A 230 14.00 9.29 -13.78
C ILE A 230 14.20 10.66 -13.15
N GLY A 231 14.74 11.57 -13.92
CA GLY A 231 15.08 12.91 -13.51
C GLY A 231 14.17 13.40 -12.38
N ARG A 232 14.56 13.05 -11.15
CA ARG A 232 14.08 13.62 -9.90
C ARG A 232 12.57 13.60 -9.62
N LEU A 233 11.88 12.47 -9.81
CA LEU A 233 10.87 12.09 -8.82
C LEU A 233 11.61 11.52 -7.59
N SER A 234 12.73 12.13 -7.32
CA SER A 234 13.65 11.78 -6.27
C SER A 234 12.97 11.98 -4.92
N LYS A 235 13.47 11.27 -3.93
CA LYS A 235 13.32 11.52 -2.49
C LYS A 235 13.17 13.03 -2.18
N GLU A 236 13.93 13.89 -2.85
CA GLU A 236 13.85 15.34 -2.76
C GLU A 236 12.51 15.92 -3.21
N HIS A 237 11.89 15.40 -4.26
CA HIS A 237 10.57 15.88 -4.71
C HIS A 237 9.46 15.45 -3.74
N VAL A 238 9.49 14.19 -3.27
CA VAL A 238 8.53 13.69 -2.27
C VAL A 238 8.74 14.42 -0.94
N ILE A 239 10.00 14.57 -0.50
CA ILE A 239 10.33 15.33 0.72
C ILE A 239 9.91 16.77 0.58
N ARG A 240 10.25 17.45 -0.52
CA ARG A 240 9.85 18.84 -0.78
C ARG A 240 8.33 19.00 -0.78
N ASN A 241 7.61 18.11 -1.44
CA ASN A 241 6.14 18.13 -1.46
C ASN A 241 5.53 17.95 -0.05
N ILE A 242 6.13 17.08 0.77
CA ILE A 242 5.75 16.91 2.17
C ILE A 242 6.09 18.16 2.97
N GLU A 243 7.27 18.72 2.81
CA GLU A 243 7.74 19.93 3.51
C GLU A 243 6.89 21.15 3.14
N GLU A 244 6.57 21.35 1.86
CA GLU A 244 5.67 22.41 1.40
C GLU A 244 4.27 22.31 2.02
N LYS A 245 3.72 21.07 2.10
CA LYS A 245 2.44 20.83 2.77
C LYS A 245 2.51 21.10 4.27
N GLN A 246 3.60 20.70 4.90
CA GLN A 246 3.84 20.96 6.32
C GLN A 246 3.96 22.45 6.62
N GLU A 247 4.66 23.19 5.77
CA GLU A 247 4.82 24.64 5.92
C GLU A 247 3.47 25.36 5.78
N LYS A 248 2.67 25.00 4.77
CA LYS A 248 1.31 25.51 4.61
C LYS A 248 0.44 25.22 5.83
N LEU A 249 0.50 24.01 6.40
CA LEU A 249 -0.26 23.67 7.61
C LEU A 249 0.22 24.44 8.83
N ARG A 250 1.54 24.61 9.01
CA ARG A 250 2.09 25.44 10.11
C ARG A 250 1.64 26.89 10.01
N ALA A 251 1.57 27.45 8.81
CA ALA A 251 1.06 28.80 8.59
C ALA A 251 -0.43 28.95 8.99
N LEU A 252 -1.18 27.86 9.04
CA LEU A 252 -2.58 27.82 9.43
C LEU A 252 -2.80 27.46 10.91
N ALA A 253 -1.76 27.26 11.71
CA ALA A 253 -1.87 26.74 13.08
C ALA A 253 -2.86 27.52 13.95
N ASP A 254 -2.82 28.86 13.87
CA ASP A 254 -3.67 29.77 14.66
C ASP A 254 -4.92 30.24 13.89
N THR A 255 -5.04 29.95 12.61
CA THR A 255 -6.16 30.36 11.76
C THR A 255 -7.32 29.40 11.93
N PRO A 256 -8.53 29.86 12.33
CA PRO A 256 -9.70 28.99 12.34
C PRO A 256 -10.07 28.56 10.92
N VAL A 257 -10.13 27.26 10.67
CA VAL A 257 -10.42 26.72 9.34
C VAL A 257 -11.49 25.63 9.36
N ILE A 258 -12.09 25.40 8.21
CA ILE A 258 -12.94 24.25 7.90
C ILE A 258 -12.08 23.26 7.12
N VAL A 259 -12.18 21.96 7.40
CA VAL A 259 -11.52 20.93 6.59
C VAL A 259 -12.58 20.21 5.78
N TRP A 260 -12.47 20.25 4.45
CA TRP A 260 -13.39 19.54 3.56
C TRP A 260 -12.79 18.23 3.08
N GLY A 261 -13.44 17.12 3.44
CA GLY A 261 -13.04 15.75 3.18
C GLY A 261 -12.30 15.11 4.37
N LEU A 262 -12.58 13.83 4.57
CA LEU A 262 -12.03 13.00 5.65
C LEU A 262 -11.07 11.93 5.09
N GLY A 263 -10.43 12.21 3.95
CA GLY A 263 -9.50 11.28 3.34
C GLY A 263 -8.26 11.02 4.20
N ASP A 264 -7.65 9.84 4.05
CA ASP A 264 -6.51 9.36 4.84
C ASP A 264 -5.36 10.37 4.93
N ILE A 265 -5.09 11.08 3.83
CA ILE A 265 -4.03 12.10 3.79
C ILE A 265 -4.37 13.26 4.71
N ALA A 266 -5.63 13.74 4.69
CA ALA A 266 -6.08 14.80 5.56
C ALA A 266 -5.94 14.38 7.03
N MET A 267 -6.42 13.19 7.37
CA MET A 267 -6.35 12.66 8.74
C MET A 267 -4.91 12.46 9.22
N HIS A 268 -4.04 11.92 8.36
CA HIS A 268 -2.62 11.75 8.70
C HIS A 268 -1.91 13.08 8.93
N LEU A 269 -2.13 14.07 8.06
CA LEU A 269 -1.50 15.38 8.17
C LEU A 269 -2.00 16.13 9.41
N LEU A 270 -3.30 16.09 9.68
CA LEU A 270 -3.90 16.77 10.85
C LEU A 270 -3.49 16.14 12.18
N ALA A 271 -3.34 14.82 12.23
CA ALA A 271 -2.84 14.12 13.42
C ALA A 271 -1.40 14.53 13.77
N ARG A 272 -0.59 14.88 12.77
CA ARG A 272 0.82 15.23 12.94
C ARG A 272 1.05 16.74 13.03
N TYR A 273 0.20 17.52 12.37
CA TYR A 273 0.28 18.99 12.30
C TYR A 273 -1.08 19.58 12.70
N PRO A 274 -1.38 19.65 14.00
CA PRO A 274 -2.65 20.16 14.47
C PRO A 274 -2.81 21.64 14.06
N ILE A 275 -3.93 21.94 13.41
CA ILE A 275 -4.38 23.27 13.06
C ILE A 275 -5.72 23.56 13.77
N ASN A 276 -6.16 24.80 13.76
CA ASN A 276 -7.39 25.20 14.46
C ASN A 276 -8.64 24.84 13.63
N VAL A 277 -8.96 23.52 13.52
CA VAL A 277 -10.15 23.05 12.83
C VAL A 277 -11.40 23.35 13.63
N LYS A 278 -12.34 24.07 13.05
CA LYS A 278 -13.65 24.38 13.67
C LYS A 278 -14.63 23.23 13.47
N TYR A 279 -14.68 22.70 12.27
CA TYR A 279 -15.44 21.50 11.93
C TYR A 279 -14.94 20.91 10.62
N PHE A 280 -15.29 19.66 10.40
CA PHE A 280 -15.07 18.97 9.13
C PHE A 280 -16.34 19.06 8.29
N VAL A 281 -16.17 19.02 6.96
CA VAL A 281 -17.28 18.86 6.02
C VAL A 281 -17.09 17.54 5.28
N CYS A 282 -18.11 16.69 5.31
CA CYS A 282 -18.14 15.42 4.61
C CYS A 282 -19.57 15.08 4.18
N ASN A 283 -19.73 14.77 2.89
CA ASN A 283 -21.04 14.43 2.31
C ASN A 283 -21.35 12.92 2.38
N ASP A 284 -20.47 12.10 2.96
CA ASP A 284 -20.70 10.69 3.16
C ASP A 284 -21.67 10.49 4.34
N PRO A 285 -22.85 9.86 4.09
CA PRO A 285 -23.85 9.64 5.15
C PRO A 285 -23.33 8.82 6.34
N ALA A 286 -22.24 8.04 6.15
CA ALA A 286 -21.62 7.26 7.21
C ALA A 286 -21.03 8.14 8.34
N PHE A 287 -20.71 9.39 8.04
CA PHE A 287 -20.13 10.33 9.02
C PHE A 287 -21.13 11.34 9.59
N LYS A 288 -22.40 11.22 9.22
CA LYS A 288 -23.43 12.12 9.71
C LYS A 288 -23.52 12.08 11.24
N ASP A 289 -23.59 13.26 11.86
CA ASP A 289 -23.68 13.45 13.30
C ASP A 289 -22.49 12.89 14.11
N GLN A 290 -21.37 12.58 13.45
CA GLN A 290 -20.15 12.11 14.10
C GLN A 290 -19.20 13.25 14.45
N THR A 291 -18.16 12.94 15.23
CA THR A 291 -17.08 13.85 15.60
C THR A 291 -15.73 13.17 15.44
N ILE A 292 -14.70 13.96 15.11
CA ILE A 292 -13.29 13.53 15.20
C ILE A 292 -12.70 14.19 16.45
N GLY A 293 -12.43 13.40 17.46
CA GLY A 293 -12.13 13.92 18.77
C GLY A 293 -13.38 14.65 19.36
N ARG A 294 -13.34 15.97 19.41
CA ARG A 294 -14.48 16.82 19.83
C ARG A 294 -14.94 17.76 18.73
N ILE A 295 -14.41 17.60 17.51
CA ILE A 295 -14.67 18.47 16.37
C ILE A 295 -15.80 17.85 15.54
N PRO A 296 -16.92 18.56 15.31
CA PRO A 296 -18.06 18.02 14.60
C PRO A 296 -17.79 17.84 13.11
N ILE A 297 -18.48 16.87 12.51
CA ILE A 297 -18.55 16.64 11.05
C ILE A 297 -19.92 17.15 10.58
N LEU A 298 -19.92 18.04 9.61
CA LEU A 298 -21.11 18.65 9.03
C LEU A 298 -21.27 18.28 7.55
N GLU A 299 -22.48 18.35 7.03
CA GLU A 299 -22.76 18.09 5.62
C GLU A 299 -22.43 19.29 4.70
N ALA A 300 -22.39 20.50 5.26
CA ALA A 300 -22.12 21.73 4.52
C ALA A 300 -21.47 22.80 5.42
N PRO A 301 -20.76 23.79 4.86
CA PRO A 301 -20.23 24.92 5.62
C PRO A 301 -21.35 25.77 6.23
N ILE A 302 -21.14 26.17 7.48
CA ILE A 302 -22.05 27.05 8.23
C ILE A 302 -21.39 28.35 8.70
N SER A 303 -20.16 28.63 8.26
CA SER A 303 -19.40 29.83 8.60
C SER A 303 -18.49 30.27 7.46
N GLU A 304 -17.98 31.50 7.51
CA GLU A 304 -17.11 32.10 6.50
C GLU A 304 -15.61 31.76 6.70
N HIS A 305 -15.27 30.81 7.56
CA HIS A 305 -13.86 30.41 7.72
C HIS A 305 -13.29 29.80 6.44
N PRO A 306 -11.98 29.99 6.17
CA PRO A 306 -11.33 29.37 5.03
C PRO A 306 -11.49 27.84 5.02
N ILE A 307 -11.69 27.27 3.85
CA ILE A 307 -11.82 25.82 3.65
C ILE A 307 -10.48 25.24 3.21
N VAL A 308 -9.94 24.34 3.99
CA VAL A 308 -8.73 23.58 3.67
C VAL A 308 -9.11 22.30 2.95
N VAL A 309 -8.55 22.12 1.75
CA VAL A 309 -8.72 20.93 0.90
C VAL A 309 -7.39 20.20 0.80
N MET A 310 -7.38 18.94 1.24
CA MET A 310 -6.20 18.05 1.21
C MET A 310 -6.40 16.84 0.27
N ALA A 311 -7.41 16.90 -0.60
CA ALA A 311 -7.69 15.84 -1.57
C ALA A 311 -6.62 15.81 -2.66
N GLN A 312 -6.14 14.60 -3.02
CA GLN A 312 -5.26 14.40 -4.18
C GLN A 312 -6.03 13.93 -5.41
N ALA A 313 -6.92 12.95 -5.22
CA ALA A 313 -7.78 12.47 -6.30
C ALA A 313 -8.99 13.39 -6.46
N GLN A 314 -9.35 13.70 -7.71
CA GLN A 314 -10.51 14.54 -8.06
C GLN A 314 -10.53 15.93 -7.40
N LYS A 315 -9.35 16.46 -7.07
CA LYS A 315 -9.19 17.75 -6.39
C LYS A 315 -9.92 18.89 -7.10
N GLU A 316 -9.79 18.97 -8.40
CA GLU A 316 -10.42 19.99 -9.24
C GLU A 316 -11.96 19.91 -9.16
N LYS A 317 -12.52 18.71 -9.27
CA LYS A 317 -13.98 18.50 -9.12
C LYS A 317 -14.48 18.86 -7.73
N LEU A 318 -13.70 18.55 -6.70
CA LEU A 318 -14.04 18.93 -5.33
C LEU A 318 -14.04 20.45 -5.16
N ILE A 319 -13.04 21.15 -5.69
CA ILE A 319 -12.95 22.60 -5.65
C ILE A 319 -14.12 23.24 -6.42
N GLU A 320 -14.47 22.73 -7.60
CA GLU A 320 -15.64 23.18 -8.36
C GLU A 320 -16.93 22.98 -7.57
N HIS A 321 -17.09 21.82 -6.93
CA HIS A 321 -18.23 21.55 -6.08
C HIS A 321 -18.30 22.52 -4.88
N ILE A 322 -17.20 22.76 -4.16
CA ILE A 322 -17.14 23.72 -3.05
C ILE A 322 -17.58 25.11 -3.52
N LYS A 323 -17.04 25.60 -4.63
CA LYS A 323 -17.40 26.90 -5.24
C LYS A 323 -18.86 26.99 -5.68
N SER A 324 -19.52 25.86 -5.92
CA SER A 324 -20.95 25.85 -6.29
C SER A 324 -21.88 25.95 -5.08
N VAL A 325 -21.38 25.69 -3.86
CA VAL A 325 -22.20 25.63 -2.63
C VAL A 325 -21.86 26.71 -1.61
N CYS A 326 -20.68 27.35 -1.69
CA CYS A 326 -20.28 28.44 -0.78
C CYS A 326 -19.21 29.34 -1.40
N ASP A 327 -19.06 30.56 -0.82
CA ASP A 327 -18.11 31.58 -1.24
C ASP A 327 -16.85 31.67 -0.35
N ASN A 328 -16.60 30.63 0.47
CA ASN A 328 -15.45 30.60 1.37
C ASN A 328 -14.13 30.61 0.59
N GLU A 329 -13.10 31.22 1.17
CA GLU A 329 -11.73 31.07 0.69
C GLU A 329 -11.31 29.61 0.70
N ILE A 330 -10.71 29.13 -0.41
CA ILE A 330 -10.25 27.73 -0.53
C ILE A 330 -8.72 27.69 -0.48
N ILE A 331 -8.19 27.00 0.51
CA ILE A 331 -6.76 26.75 0.72
C ILE A 331 -6.44 25.31 0.35
N VAL A 332 -5.61 25.09 -0.66
CA VAL A 332 -5.22 23.76 -1.14
C VAL A 332 -3.85 23.37 -0.57
N ILE A 333 -3.80 22.18 0.07
CA ILE A 333 -2.59 21.60 0.68
C ILE A 333 -2.04 20.47 -0.20
#